data_12a8be845a1d48bc7309def7e6f17924
#
_entry.id   12a8be845a1d48bc7309def7e6f17924
#
_cell.length_a   1.000
_cell.length_b   1.000
_cell.length_c   1.000
_cell.angle_alpha   90.00
_cell.angle_beta   90.00
_cell.angle_gamma   90.00
#
_symmetry.space_group_name_H-M   'P 1'
#
loop_
_entity.id
_entity.type
_entity.pdbx_description
1 polymer ?
#
loop_
_entity_poly.entity_id
_entity_poly.type
_entity_poly.pdbx_seq_one_letter_code
_entity_poly.pdbx_strand_id
1 'polypeptide(L)'
;MDARFERYVENLRTVRTLSQPKFSPDMKAKELLETIQSNAIKCFDYMKENNAILNELVFQRAPAELTSAEIASLQEFADKMFNYASSEDCGIAYKVYSLLLENARIRGDKPAIVRYLYGKAVSLHYLNVRGRDYAINPYGTQVRGLFQEGAGYIAEYESFDKTTKGYIMRCLGNSRMSMPRSTPEECTEYMKVFDKAMGIITDPYYRQLDPDLPWGKFEYAMHMDRETLLSYLRRYNDPVVAAKVMESAEAIYRDRVLYKGEEARLQNWRVSYLYKAACFHAGRCTAREVVEELLDIIHHTDIQDYSDTGINKNLTAVSYLVAYEVKMPPADRREMACRTEEVMDRSLRYLNNVPQNQYSRVVSRAVRELVEMQAEAGTARRSLLNYILVAHKPTYVHSMMVAGLTRMFVKQMLKKSPELFVGVMGCKTVEEVRRSRIEICELAYECGLYHDVGKSYVFMYIGNNYRRLLDEEFTCIQWHTVFGYELLCNVGGKDDLAPAALYHHTFYDGHGGYPKNYPPCPADIKPIVDALTVADSLDAATDNIGRCYTMAKPVDTLLGEFHAQRGTRYAPEVVALLDDEDFCRDLKETLDETRKSVYLEVYHVKR
;
A
#
# COMPACT_ATOMS: atom_id res chain seq x y z
N MET A 1 2.84 24.55 -19.32
CA MET A 1 1.89 23.41 -19.16
C MET A 1 0.54 23.82 -19.76
N ASP A 2 -0.21 22.90 -20.38
CA ASP A 2 -1.58 23.15 -20.87
C ASP A 2 -2.52 23.47 -19.69
N ALA A 3 -3.40 24.46 -19.83
CA ALA A 3 -4.32 24.89 -18.79
C ALA A 3 -5.25 23.75 -18.27
N ARG A 4 -5.54 22.76 -19.11
CA ARG A 4 -6.33 21.60 -18.72
C ARG A 4 -5.57 20.68 -17.76
N PHE A 5 -4.25 20.56 -17.88
CA PHE A 5 -3.43 19.88 -16.89
C PHE A 5 -3.40 20.61 -15.54
N GLU A 6 -3.39 21.96 -15.57
CA GLU A 6 -3.51 22.74 -14.34
C GLU A 6 -4.87 22.50 -13.66
N ARG A 7 -5.93 22.45 -14.44
CA ARG A 7 -7.28 22.11 -13.98
C ARG A 7 -7.33 20.71 -13.34
N TYR A 8 -6.69 19.71 -13.97
CA TYR A 8 -6.55 18.38 -13.39
C TYR A 8 -5.91 18.40 -12.00
N VAL A 9 -4.80 19.12 -11.85
CA VAL A 9 -4.10 19.27 -10.57
C VAL A 9 -4.96 19.95 -9.51
N GLU A 10 -5.69 21.00 -9.89
CA GLU A 10 -6.63 21.69 -9.01
C GLU A 10 -7.76 20.76 -8.55
N ASN A 11 -8.33 20.00 -9.48
CA ASN A 11 -9.35 18.99 -9.19
C ASN A 11 -8.84 17.97 -8.18
N LEU A 12 -7.61 17.42 -8.34
CA LEU A 12 -7.03 16.49 -7.36
C LEU A 12 -6.98 17.07 -5.96
N ARG A 13 -6.57 18.34 -5.81
CA ARG A 13 -6.50 19.01 -4.51
C ARG A 13 -7.89 19.20 -3.89
N THR A 14 -8.84 19.63 -4.70
CA THR A 14 -10.24 19.85 -4.27
C THR A 14 -10.86 18.54 -3.78
N VAL A 15 -10.70 17.47 -4.56
CA VAL A 15 -11.31 16.18 -4.21
C VAL A 15 -10.64 15.58 -2.95
N ARG A 16 -9.34 15.73 -2.76
CA ARG A 16 -8.67 15.33 -1.51
C ARG A 16 -9.28 16.00 -0.29
N THR A 17 -9.63 17.26 -0.38
CA THR A 17 -10.32 17.99 0.70
C THR A 17 -11.74 17.47 0.91
N LEU A 18 -12.49 17.24 -0.16
CA LEU A 18 -13.88 16.76 -0.09
C LEU A 18 -13.99 15.32 0.43
N SER A 19 -13.03 14.45 0.09
CA SER A 19 -13.03 13.05 0.50
C SER A 19 -12.64 12.82 1.97
N GLN A 20 -12.05 13.83 2.61
CA GLN A 20 -11.62 13.80 4.02
C GLN A 20 -12.28 14.93 4.84
N PRO A 21 -13.63 14.96 4.92
CA PRO A 21 -14.30 16.03 5.63
C PRO A 21 -13.94 15.98 7.12
N LYS A 22 -13.70 17.16 7.68
CA LYS A 22 -13.56 17.34 9.13
C LYS A 22 -14.89 17.87 9.66
N PHE A 23 -15.47 17.17 10.60
CA PHE A 23 -16.75 17.52 11.19
C PHE A 23 -16.59 18.18 12.55
N SER A 24 -17.43 19.18 12.85
CA SER A 24 -17.59 19.69 14.21
C SER A 24 -18.20 18.62 15.11
N PRO A 25 -17.75 18.48 16.37
CA PRO A 25 -18.36 17.55 17.32
C PRO A 25 -19.86 17.82 17.57
N ASP A 26 -20.34 19.03 17.28
CA ASP A 26 -21.74 19.44 17.50
C ASP A 26 -22.61 19.32 16.25
N MET A 27 -22.06 18.79 15.13
CA MET A 27 -22.80 18.62 13.88
C MET A 27 -23.92 17.60 14.05
N LYS A 28 -25.11 17.90 13.55
CA LYS A 28 -26.25 16.97 13.61
C LYS A 28 -26.05 15.78 12.68
N ALA A 29 -26.51 14.60 13.10
CA ALA A 29 -26.39 13.35 12.35
C ALA A 29 -26.86 13.46 10.88
N LYS A 30 -27.99 14.09 10.64
CA LYS A 30 -28.54 14.31 9.30
C LYS A 30 -27.62 15.17 8.45
N GLU A 31 -27.14 16.28 8.98
CA GLU A 31 -26.24 17.21 8.29
C GLU A 31 -24.90 16.55 7.95
N LEU A 32 -24.39 15.69 8.84
CA LEU A 32 -23.17 14.91 8.62
C LEU A 32 -23.33 13.97 7.42
N LEU A 33 -24.40 13.17 7.39
CA LEU A 33 -24.67 12.23 6.30
C LEU A 33 -24.88 12.97 4.96
N GLU A 34 -25.65 14.06 4.96
CA GLU A 34 -25.88 14.89 3.77
C GLU A 34 -24.58 15.51 3.25
N THR A 35 -23.69 15.91 4.15
CA THR A 35 -22.37 16.46 3.76
C THR A 35 -21.48 15.39 3.14
N ILE A 36 -21.39 14.19 3.72
CA ILE A 36 -20.62 13.08 3.13
C ILE A 36 -21.16 12.75 1.74
N GLN A 37 -22.47 12.59 1.60
CA GLN A 37 -23.11 12.25 0.34
C GLN A 37 -22.91 13.34 -0.73
N SER A 38 -23.09 14.61 -0.36
CA SER A 38 -22.84 15.75 -1.26
C SER A 38 -21.39 15.79 -1.72
N ASN A 39 -20.43 15.54 -0.82
CA ASN A 39 -19.03 15.49 -1.18
C ASN A 39 -18.71 14.33 -2.12
N ALA A 40 -19.29 13.14 -1.88
CA ALA A 40 -19.11 11.98 -2.75
C ALA A 40 -19.60 12.26 -4.18
N ILE A 41 -20.75 12.91 -4.33
CA ILE A 41 -21.30 13.32 -5.64
C ILE A 41 -20.35 14.30 -6.35
N LYS A 42 -19.89 15.34 -5.64
CA LYS A 42 -18.91 16.30 -6.20
C LYS A 42 -17.61 15.61 -6.63
N CYS A 43 -17.09 14.70 -5.80
CA CYS A 43 -15.90 13.93 -6.16
C CYS A 43 -16.10 13.11 -7.44
N PHE A 44 -17.27 12.51 -7.61
CA PHE A 44 -17.61 11.76 -8.82
C PHE A 44 -17.67 12.67 -10.07
N ASP A 45 -18.18 13.90 -9.95
CA ASP A 45 -18.20 14.85 -11.06
C ASP A 45 -16.79 15.32 -11.43
N TYR A 46 -15.92 15.62 -10.47
CA TYR A 46 -14.51 15.90 -10.72
C TYR A 46 -13.79 14.71 -11.38
N MET A 47 -14.13 13.49 -11.00
CA MET A 47 -13.58 12.30 -11.64
C MET A 47 -13.95 12.20 -13.12
N LYS A 48 -15.18 12.54 -13.50
CA LYS A 48 -15.60 12.60 -14.92
C LYS A 48 -14.81 13.63 -15.70
N GLU A 49 -14.64 14.84 -15.14
CA GLU A 49 -13.85 15.91 -15.74
C GLU A 49 -12.39 15.48 -15.91
N ASN A 50 -11.79 14.91 -14.88
CA ASN A 50 -10.42 14.39 -14.93
C ASN A 50 -10.24 13.31 -15.99
N ASN A 51 -11.19 12.38 -16.12
CA ASN A 51 -11.16 11.36 -17.17
C ASN A 51 -11.23 11.97 -18.56
N ALA A 52 -12.05 13.00 -18.78
CA ALA A 52 -12.14 13.68 -20.06
C ALA A 52 -10.81 14.36 -20.43
N ILE A 53 -10.20 15.08 -19.49
CA ILE A 53 -8.90 15.73 -19.67
C ILE A 53 -7.82 14.71 -20.05
N LEU A 54 -7.71 13.61 -19.27
CA LEU A 54 -6.69 12.59 -19.52
C LEU A 54 -6.91 11.81 -20.80
N ASN A 55 -8.17 11.53 -21.16
CA ASN A 55 -8.47 10.88 -22.43
C ASN A 55 -7.99 11.71 -23.62
N GLU A 56 -8.29 13.00 -23.62
CA GLU A 56 -7.92 13.90 -24.72
C GLU A 56 -6.41 14.13 -24.79
N LEU A 57 -5.76 14.39 -23.65
CA LEU A 57 -4.37 14.85 -23.62
C LEU A 57 -3.33 13.74 -23.50
N VAL A 58 -3.73 12.53 -23.08
CA VAL A 58 -2.79 11.43 -22.81
C VAL A 58 -3.21 10.14 -23.52
N PHE A 59 -4.41 9.62 -23.23
CA PHE A 59 -4.74 8.25 -23.64
C PHE A 59 -5.10 8.08 -25.11
N GLN A 60 -5.63 9.12 -25.75
CA GLN A 60 -5.99 9.12 -27.18
C GLN A 60 -4.91 9.72 -28.08
N ARG A 61 -3.76 10.13 -27.51
CA ARG A 61 -2.68 10.74 -28.29
C ARG A 61 -1.81 9.68 -28.96
N ALA A 62 -1.58 9.86 -30.26
CA ALA A 62 -0.61 9.05 -30.99
C ALA A 62 0.80 9.59 -30.76
N PRO A 63 1.77 8.74 -30.33
CA PRO A 63 3.13 9.20 -30.05
C PRO A 63 3.80 9.93 -31.23
N ALA A 64 3.57 9.46 -32.46
CA ALA A 64 4.17 10.03 -33.66
C ALA A 64 3.67 11.45 -34.00
N GLU A 65 2.50 11.84 -33.49
CA GLU A 65 1.84 13.11 -33.86
C GLU A 65 2.10 14.24 -32.85
N LEU A 66 2.86 13.98 -31.79
CA LEU A 66 3.13 14.98 -30.76
C LEU A 66 4.01 16.12 -31.31
N THR A 67 3.52 17.34 -31.19
CA THR A 67 4.28 18.56 -31.47
C THR A 67 5.30 18.83 -30.35
N SER A 68 6.32 19.66 -30.64
CA SER A 68 7.30 20.05 -29.64
C SER A 68 6.67 20.77 -28.42
N ALA A 69 5.62 21.54 -28.62
CA ALA A 69 4.90 22.22 -27.54
C ALA A 69 4.14 21.23 -26.65
N GLU A 70 3.50 20.23 -27.25
CA GLU A 70 2.81 19.15 -26.50
C GLU A 70 3.81 18.29 -25.73
N ILE A 71 4.96 17.93 -26.32
CA ILE A 71 6.03 17.20 -25.64
C ILE A 71 6.50 17.98 -24.39
N ALA A 72 6.76 19.27 -24.52
CA ALA A 72 7.18 20.10 -23.39
C ALA A 72 6.11 20.17 -22.29
N SER A 73 4.84 20.34 -22.66
CA SER A 73 3.72 20.37 -21.73
C SER A 73 3.50 19.04 -21.01
N LEU A 74 3.55 17.92 -21.73
CA LEU A 74 3.44 16.57 -21.18
C LEU A 74 4.59 16.27 -20.21
N GLN A 75 5.81 16.68 -20.56
CA GLN A 75 6.97 16.49 -19.70
C GLN A 75 6.83 17.28 -18.39
N GLU A 76 6.47 18.56 -18.46
CA GLU A 76 6.21 19.39 -17.27
C GLU A 76 5.11 18.79 -16.40
N PHE A 77 4.05 18.29 -17.02
CA PHE A 77 2.95 17.62 -16.32
C PHE A 77 3.42 16.31 -15.64
N ALA A 78 4.18 15.45 -16.33
CA ALA A 78 4.70 14.22 -15.74
C ALA A 78 5.64 14.50 -14.56
N ASP A 79 6.54 15.49 -14.69
CA ASP A 79 7.45 15.92 -13.62
C ASP A 79 6.69 16.48 -12.40
N LYS A 80 5.49 17.07 -12.61
CA LYS A 80 4.61 17.54 -11.53
C LYS A 80 3.82 16.39 -10.89
N MET A 81 3.37 15.41 -11.67
CA MET A 81 2.66 14.23 -11.15
C MET A 81 3.56 13.35 -10.31
N PHE A 82 4.83 13.29 -10.64
CA PHE A 82 5.82 12.55 -9.87
C PHE A 82 7.17 13.29 -9.84
N ASN A 83 7.59 13.65 -8.65
CA ASN A 83 8.97 13.94 -8.29
C ASN A 83 9.23 13.37 -6.89
N TYR A 84 10.50 13.31 -6.46
CA TYR A 84 10.83 12.76 -5.13
C TYR A 84 10.33 13.60 -3.95
N ALA A 85 9.98 14.86 -4.17
CA ALA A 85 9.45 15.76 -3.15
C ALA A 85 7.92 15.71 -3.07
N SER A 86 7.24 15.41 -4.17
CA SER A 86 5.79 15.24 -4.21
C SER A 86 5.40 14.16 -5.20
N SER A 87 4.53 13.27 -4.79
CA SER A 87 4.00 12.19 -5.63
C SER A 87 2.49 12.36 -5.73
N GLU A 88 2.05 13.18 -6.68
CA GLU A 88 0.64 13.49 -6.86
C GLU A 88 -0.12 12.32 -7.50
N ASP A 89 0.42 11.75 -8.58
CA ASP A 89 -0.16 10.63 -9.30
C ASP A 89 0.90 9.85 -10.10
N CYS A 90 1.50 8.84 -9.46
CA CYS A 90 2.53 8.00 -10.08
C CYS A 90 2.01 7.26 -11.33
N GLY A 91 0.73 6.87 -11.34
CA GLY A 91 0.14 6.14 -12.45
C GLY A 91 0.06 7.00 -13.71
N ILE A 92 -0.39 8.24 -13.57
CA ILE A 92 -0.43 9.17 -14.71
C ILE A 92 0.97 9.56 -15.15
N ALA A 93 1.90 9.81 -14.21
CA ALA A 93 3.30 10.04 -14.59
C ALA A 93 3.85 8.88 -15.44
N TYR A 94 3.60 7.64 -15.03
CA TYR A 94 4.00 6.44 -15.78
C TYR A 94 3.43 6.41 -17.21
N LYS A 95 2.13 6.73 -17.38
CA LYS A 95 1.48 6.75 -18.69
C LYS A 95 2.04 7.87 -19.59
N VAL A 96 2.23 9.06 -19.04
CA VAL A 96 2.80 10.19 -19.78
C VAL A 96 4.26 9.93 -20.19
N TYR A 97 5.10 9.43 -19.28
CA TYR A 97 6.46 9.03 -19.65
C TYR A 97 6.48 7.87 -20.66
N SER A 98 5.49 6.99 -20.65
CA SER A 98 5.37 5.94 -21.67
C SER A 98 5.11 6.52 -23.05
N LEU A 99 4.19 7.47 -23.16
CA LEU A 99 3.87 8.18 -24.40
C LEU A 99 5.09 8.98 -24.92
N LEU A 100 5.76 9.71 -24.05
CA LEU A 100 6.95 10.51 -24.38
C LEU A 100 8.14 9.63 -24.80
N LEU A 101 8.34 8.49 -24.14
CA LEU A 101 9.40 7.54 -24.47
C LEU A 101 9.20 6.96 -25.88
N GLU A 102 7.98 6.60 -26.22
CA GLU A 102 7.66 6.07 -27.55
C GLU A 102 7.86 7.14 -28.65
N ASN A 103 7.42 8.38 -28.41
CA ASN A 103 7.72 9.49 -29.30
C ASN A 103 9.23 9.69 -29.49
N ALA A 104 10.02 9.70 -28.40
CA ALA A 104 11.45 9.88 -28.47
C ALA A 104 12.15 8.75 -29.23
N ARG A 105 11.68 7.51 -29.10
CA ARG A 105 12.17 6.35 -29.87
C ARG A 105 11.88 6.50 -31.37
N ILE A 106 10.66 6.93 -31.75
CA ILE A 106 10.29 7.20 -33.14
C ILE A 106 11.22 8.26 -33.77
N ARG A 107 11.56 9.29 -32.97
CA ARG A 107 12.42 10.40 -33.43
C ARG A 107 13.94 10.06 -33.38
N GLY A 108 14.33 8.97 -32.77
CA GLY A 108 15.73 8.61 -32.52
C GLY A 108 16.46 9.55 -31.55
N ASP A 109 15.71 10.24 -30.67
CA ASP A 109 16.21 11.23 -29.71
C ASP A 109 16.79 10.55 -28.47
N LYS A 110 18.04 10.12 -28.52
CA LYS A 110 18.72 9.39 -27.45
C LYS A 110 18.71 10.13 -26.10
N PRO A 111 18.99 11.45 -26.01
CA PRO A 111 18.86 12.20 -24.75
C PRO A 111 17.48 12.10 -24.13
N ALA A 112 16.42 12.30 -24.91
CA ALA A 112 15.04 12.17 -24.44
C ALA A 112 14.70 10.74 -24.04
N ILE A 113 15.15 9.74 -24.80
CA ILE A 113 14.98 8.31 -24.46
C ILE A 113 15.50 8.03 -23.06
N VAL A 114 16.76 8.40 -22.75
CA VAL A 114 17.38 8.16 -21.43
C VAL A 114 16.58 8.83 -20.31
N ARG A 115 16.19 10.09 -20.52
CA ARG A 115 15.37 10.82 -19.54
C ARG A 115 14.04 10.14 -19.27
N TYR A 116 13.32 9.74 -20.33
CA TYR A 116 11.99 9.16 -20.20
C TYR A 116 12.03 7.70 -19.71
N LEU A 117 13.07 6.95 -20.00
CA LEU A 117 13.32 5.65 -19.38
C LEU A 117 13.43 5.77 -17.86
N TYR A 118 14.21 6.75 -17.38
CA TYR A 118 14.32 7.04 -15.96
C TYR A 118 12.96 7.43 -15.35
N GLY A 119 12.25 8.41 -15.92
CA GLY A 119 10.96 8.88 -15.43
C GLY A 119 9.91 7.75 -15.38
N LYS A 120 9.82 6.96 -16.45
CA LYS A 120 8.93 5.80 -16.55
C LYS A 120 9.26 4.73 -15.51
N ALA A 121 10.55 4.39 -15.36
CA ALA A 121 11.00 3.38 -14.40
C ALA A 121 10.69 3.77 -12.96
N VAL A 122 10.99 5.01 -12.58
CA VAL A 122 10.75 5.52 -11.24
C VAL A 122 9.26 5.59 -10.94
N SER A 123 8.45 6.12 -11.86
CA SER A 123 7.00 6.20 -11.70
C SER A 123 6.38 4.80 -11.52
N LEU A 124 6.79 3.82 -12.33
CA LEU A 124 6.34 2.44 -12.19
C LEU A 124 6.82 1.78 -10.88
N HIS A 125 8.05 2.08 -10.44
CA HIS A 125 8.57 1.59 -9.16
C HIS A 125 7.72 2.09 -7.98
N TYR A 126 7.28 3.35 -8.01
CA TYR A 126 6.43 3.91 -6.97
C TYR A 126 4.97 3.50 -7.09
N LEU A 127 4.49 3.25 -8.29
CA LEU A 127 3.18 2.65 -8.51
C LEU A 127 3.11 1.19 -8.04
N ASN A 128 4.18 0.43 -8.16
CA ASN A 128 4.22 -1.01 -7.92
C ASN A 128 4.05 -1.37 -6.43
N VAL A 129 3.17 -2.32 -6.11
CA VAL A 129 3.10 -2.92 -4.77
C VAL A 129 4.27 -3.87 -4.54
N ARG A 130 4.68 -3.96 -3.29
CA ARG A 130 5.81 -4.81 -2.89
C ARG A 130 5.51 -5.45 -1.55
N GLY A 131 5.45 -6.76 -1.56
CA GLY A 131 5.40 -7.56 -0.37
C GLY A 131 6.72 -7.54 0.41
N ARG A 132 6.78 -8.33 1.46
CA ARG A 132 7.97 -8.45 2.30
C ARG A 132 9.17 -8.83 1.42
N ASP A 133 10.24 -8.06 1.53
CA ASP A 133 11.50 -8.28 0.80
C ASP A 133 11.36 -8.44 -0.72
N TYR A 134 10.31 -7.83 -1.27
CA TYR A 134 9.98 -7.88 -2.70
C TYR A 134 9.54 -9.27 -3.21
N ALA A 135 9.09 -10.16 -2.33
CA ALA A 135 8.51 -11.45 -2.74
C ALA A 135 7.29 -11.26 -3.65
N ILE A 136 6.41 -10.30 -3.32
CA ILE A 136 5.35 -9.82 -4.21
C ILE A 136 5.84 -8.56 -4.90
N ASN A 137 5.96 -8.59 -6.23
CA ASN A 137 6.57 -7.50 -6.99
C ASN A 137 6.16 -7.58 -8.47
N PRO A 138 4.87 -7.33 -8.80
CA PRO A 138 4.29 -7.55 -10.13
C PRO A 138 5.08 -6.90 -11.27
N TYR A 139 5.57 -5.68 -11.05
CA TYR A 139 6.30 -4.90 -12.07
C TYR A 139 7.81 -4.86 -11.86
N GLY A 140 8.35 -5.67 -10.95
CA GLY A 140 9.77 -5.62 -10.60
C GLY A 140 10.72 -5.85 -11.76
N THR A 141 10.43 -6.82 -12.63
CA THR A 141 11.23 -7.11 -13.83
C THR A 141 11.17 -5.95 -14.83
N GLN A 142 9.99 -5.38 -15.06
CA GLN A 142 9.82 -4.26 -15.97
C GLN A 142 10.56 -3.01 -15.48
N VAL A 143 10.48 -2.69 -14.19
CA VAL A 143 11.22 -1.58 -13.57
C VAL A 143 12.73 -1.76 -13.77
N ARG A 144 13.25 -2.95 -13.49
CA ARG A 144 14.67 -3.24 -13.68
C ARG A 144 15.10 -3.11 -15.14
N GLY A 145 14.32 -3.65 -16.08
CA GLY A 145 14.61 -3.57 -17.51
C GLY A 145 14.73 -2.13 -18.00
N LEU A 146 13.83 -1.24 -17.57
CA LEU A 146 13.87 0.17 -17.92
C LEU A 146 15.12 0.87 -17.38
N PHE A 147 15.52 0.61 -16.13
CA PHE A 147 16.75 1.17 -15.58
C PHE A 147 17.99 0.60 -16.26
N GLN A 148 18.02 -0.69 -16.56
CA GLN A 148 19.14 -1.33 -17.26
C GLN A 148 19.30 -0.80 -18.69
N GLU A 149 18.20 -0.59 -19.42
CA GLU A 149 18.21 0.05 -20.74
C GLU A 149 18.82 1.46 -20.66
N GLY A 150 18.34 2.29 -19.71
CA GLY A 150 18.88 3.64 -19.51
C GLY A 150 20.36 3.64 -19.08
N ALA A 151 20.77 2.70 -18.22
CA ALA A 151 22.15 2.51 -17.80
C ALA A 151 23.06 2.02 -18.95
N GLY A 152 22.51 1.30 -19.93
CA GLY A 152 23.26 0.80 -21.10
C GLY A 152 23.87 1.92 -21.96
N TYR A 153 23.30 3.12 -21.93
CA TYR A 153 23.84 4.30 -22.61
C TYR A 153 25.18 4.79 -22.03
N ILE A 154 25.67 4.19 -20.94
CA ILE A 154 27.03 4.41 -20.43
C ILE A 154 28.10 4.13 -21.48
N ALA A 155 27.84 3.23 -22.43
CA ALA A 155 28.74 2.91 -23.52
C ALA A 155 29.00 4.09 -24.49
N GLU A 156 28.06 5.06 -24.52
CA GLU A 156 28.15 6.27 -25.35
C GLU A 156 28.28 7.54 -24.48
N TYR A 157 28.68 7.40 -23.22
CA TYR A 157 28.61 8.45 -22.18
C TYR A 157 29.19 9.79 -22.61
N GLU A 158 30.38 9.78 -23.27
CA GLU A 158 31.08 11.01 -23.69
C GLU A 158 30.29 11.83 -24.71
N SER A 159 29.44 11.19 -25.52
CA SER A 159 28.67 11.85 -26.59
C SER A 159 27.48 12.69 -26.08
N PHE A 160 27.12 12.54 -24.80
CA PHE A 160 25.94 13.17 -24.23
C PHE A 160 26.24 14.49 -23.50
N ASP A 161 25.21 15.35 -23.43
CA ASP A 161 25.24 16.52 -22.58
C ASP A 161 25.20 16.14 -21.07
N LYS A 162 25.56 17.09 -20.21
CA LYS A 162 25.64 16.91 -18.75
C LYS A 162 24.32 16.41 -18.14
N THR A 163 23.17 16.90 -18.63
CA THR A 163 21.86 16.51 -18.11
C THR A 163 21.59 15.04 -18.40
N THR A 164 21.82 14.60 -19.63
CA THR A 164 21.65 13.21 -20.05
C THR A 164 22.60 12.28 -19.31
N LYS A 165 23.88 12.67 -19.16
CA LYS A 165 24.86 11.96 -18.32
C LYS A 165 24.37 11.76 -16.89
N GLY A 166 23.76 12.80 -16.30
CA GLY A 166 23.13 12.71 -14.98
C GLY A 166 22.01 11.66 -14.92
N TYR A 167 21.18 11.54 -15.95
CA TYR A 167 20.14 10.51 -16.03
C TYR A 167 20.71 9.11 -16.23
N ILE A 168 21.78 8.94 -17.03
CA ILE A 168 22.49 7.66 -17.16
C ILE A 168 22.99 7.19 -15.80
N MET A 169 23.64 8.06 -15.02
CA MET A 169 24.12 7.74 -13.68
C MET A 169 22.98 7.40 -12.70
N ARG A 170 21.85 8.10 -12.80
CA ARG A 170 20.66 7.75 -12.02
C ARG A 170 20.07 6.39 -12.42
N CYS A 171 19.98 6.07 -13.70
CA CYS A 171 19.56 4.75 -14.18
C CYS A 171 20.49 3.66 -13.65
N LEU A 172 21.80 3.86 -13.75
CA LEU A 172 22.81 2.95 -13.23
C LEU A 172 22.64 2.73 -11.72
N GLY A 173 22.59 3.82 -10.96
CA GLY A 173 22.40 3.77 -9.51
C GLY A 173 21.09 3.11 -9.08
N ASN A 174 20.03 3.17 -9.91
CA ASN A 174 18.74 2.57 -9.62
C ASN A 174 18.51 1.20 -10.29
N SER A 175 19.47 0.67 -11.03
CA SER A 175 19.36 -0.63 -11.74
C SER A 175 19.02 -1.82 -10.82
N ARG A 176 19.31 -1.71 -9.52
CA ARG A 176 18.97 -2.68 -8.47
C ARG A 176 17.58 -2.47 -7.86
N MET A 177 16.93 -1.33 -8.12
CA MET A 177 15.57 -1.08 -7.61
C MET A 177 14.63 -2.20 -8.03
N SER A 178 13.73 -2.59 -7.14
CA SER A 178 12.79 -3.68 -7.36
C SER A 178 13.43 -5.08 -7.55
N MET A 179 14.71 -5.26 -7.23
CA MET A 179 15.29 -6.60 -7.15
C MET A 179 14.81 -7.31 -5.89
N PRO A 180 14.44 -8.60 -5.98
CA PRO A 180 14.16 -9.41 -4.80
C PRO A 180 15.44 -9.60 -3.97
N ARG A 181 15.28 -9.78 -2.66
CA ARG A 181 16.35 -10.04 -1.69
C ARG A 181 15.83 -10.84 -0.50
N SER A 182 14.95 -11.78 -0.80
CA SER A 182 14.29 -12.63 0.17
C SER A 182 15.10 -13.84 0.54
N THR A 183 15.98 -14.30 -0.38
CA THR A 183 16.85 -15.46 -0.21
C THR A 183 18.34 -15.07 -0.30
N PRO A 184 19.26 -15.93 0.16
CA PRO A 184 20.70 -15.71 0.00
C PRO A 184 21.14 -15.53 -1.46
N GLU A 185 20.54 -16.28 -2.38
CA GLU A 185 20.84 -16.22 -3.81
C GLU A 185 20.41 -14.86 -4.40
N GLU A 186 19.19 -14.43 -4.09
CA GLU A 186 18.66 -13.12 -4.51
C GLU A 186 19.49 -11.97 -3.94
N CYS A 187 19.89 -12.07 -2.66
CA CYS A 187 20.74 -11.10 -2.00
C CYS A 187 22.11 -11.02 -2.68
N THR A 188 22.68 -12.16 -3.05
CA THR A 188 23.96 -12.23 -3.77
C THR A 188 23.86 -11.53 -5.13
N GLU A 189 22.80 -11.77 -5.90
CA GLU A 189 22.59 -11.10 -7.19
C GLU A 189 22.35 -9.58 -7.02
N TYR A 190 21.60 -9.17 -6.02
CA TYR A 190 21.46 -7.76 -5.67
C TYR A 190 22.82 -7.11 -5.39
N MET A 191 23.69 -7.78 -4.61
CA MET A 191 25.01 -7.28 -4.27
C MET A 191 25.91 -7.11 -5.49
N LYS A 192 25.90 -8.05 -6.43
CA LYS A 192 26.66 -7.95 -7.68
C LYS A 192 26.26 -6.71 -8.49
N VAL A 193 24.94 -6.46 -8.64
CA VAL A 193 24.43 -5.29 -9.36
C VAL A 193 24.81 -4.00 -8.63
N PHE A 194 24.71 -4.01 -7.30
CA PHE A 194 25.13 -2.88 -6.47
C PHE A 194 26.63 -2.56 -6.65
N ASP A 195 27.50 -3.56 -6.50
CA ASP A 195 28.96 -3.37 -6.55
C ASP A 195 29.39 -2.89 -7.94
N LYS A 196 28.77 -3.39 -9.02
CA LYS A 196 28.99 -2.89 -10.38
C LYS A 196 28.61 -1.42 -10.53
N ALA A 197 27.42 -1.03 -10.05
CA ALA A 197 26.96 0.36 -10.13
C ALA A 197 27.85 1.29 -9.28
N MET A 198 28.20 0.86 -8.07
CA MET A 198 29.07 1.62 -7.18
C MET A 198 30.48 1.80 -7.77
N GLY A 199 31.04 0.75 -8.39
CA GLY A 199 32.32 0.82 -9.07
C GLY A 199 32.37 1.90 -10.15
N ILE A 200 31.33 2.04 -10.96
CA ILE A 200 31.23 3.11 -11.97
C ILE A 200 31.04 4.49 -11.33
N ILE A 201 30.17 4.62 -10.34
CA ILE A 201 29.89 5.91 -9.65
C ILE A 201 31.15 6.43 -8.94
N THR A 202 32.01 5.55 -8.45
CA THR A 202 33.25 5.92 -7.76
C THR A 202 34.49 5.98 -8.69
N ASP A 203 34.34 5.61 -9.95
CA ASP A 203 35.44 5.61 -10.91
C ASP A 203 35.97 7.04 -11.16
N PRO A 204 37.26 7.30 -10.92
CA PRO A 204 37.89 8.59 -11.20
C PRO A 204 37.74 9.07 -12.65
N TYR A 205 37.64 8.15 -13.60
CA TYR A 205 37.49 8.50 -15.02
C TYR A 205 36.21 9.34 -15.26
N TYR A 206 35.04 8.87 -14.83
CA TYR A 206 33.81 9.61 -15.03
C TYR A 206 33.75 10.90 -14.21
N ARG A 207 34.36 10.91 -13.02
CA ARG A 207 34.42 12.10 -12.14
C ARG A 207 35.32 13.20 -12.72
N GLN A 208 36.38 12.83 -13.42
CA GLN A 208 37.25 13.78 -14.11
C GLN A 208 36.63 14.36 -15.38
N LEU A 209 35.88 13.53 -16.14
CA LEU A 209 35.14 13.99 -17.32
C LEU A 209 34.05 15.02 -16.97
N ASP A 210 33.33 14.81 -15.87
CA ASP A 210 32.18 15.63 -15.48
C ASP A 210 32.25 15.99 -13.98
N PRO A 211 33.20 16.82 -13.55
CA PRO A 211 33.45 17.13 -12.13
C PRO A 211 32.26 17.82 -11.46
N ASP A 212 31.42 18.49 -12.24
CA ASP A 212 30.25 19.21 -11.74
C ASP A 212 28.98 18.34 -11.55
N LEU A 213 29.02 17.05 -11.89
CA LEU A 213 27.91 16.16 -11.55
C LEU A 213 27.87 15.93 -10.03
N PRO A 214 26.67 15.70 -9.44
CA PRO A 214 26.53 15.58 -7.99
C PRO A 214 26.97 14.20 -7.49
N TRP A 215 28.22 13.80 -7.74
CA TRP A 215 28.80 12.50 -7.40
C TRP A 215 28.60 12.10 -5.95
N GLY A 216 28.79 13.03 -5.01
CA GLY A 216 28.54 12.78 -3.60
C GLY A 216 27.08 12.45 -3.28
N LYS A 217 26.11 12.97 -4.07
CA LYS A 217 24.71 12.59 -3.91
C LYS A 217 24.44 11.18 -4.46
N PHE A 218 25.05 10.80 -5.57
CA PHE A 218 24.92 9.44 -6.12
C PHE A 218 25.52 8.41 -5.16
N GLU A 219 26.73 8.65 -4.69
CA GLU A 219 27.44 7.79 -3.74
C GLU A 219 26.66 7.67 -2.41
N TYR A 220 26.20 8.79 -1.85
CA TYR A 220 25.35 8.80 -0.67
C TYR A 220 24.08 7.97 -0.85
N ALA A 221 23.38 8.13 -1.97
CA ALA A 221 22.18 7.36 -2.27
C ALA A 221 22.46 5.86 -2.34
N MET A 222 23.60 5.46 -2.91
CA MET A 222 24.04 4.07 -2.95
C MET A 222 24.30 3.50 -1.56
N HIS A 223 25.05 4.22 -0.71
CA HIS A 223 25.29 3.78 0.66
C HIS A 223 24.01 3.66 1.47
N MET A 224 23.10 4.64 1.37
CA MET A 224 21.80 4.61 2.05
C MET A 224 20.92 3.44 1.61
N ASP A 225 21.02 2.98 0.37
CA ASP A 225 20.23 1.85 -0.11
C ASP A 225 20.56 0.52 0.58
N ARG A 226 21.73 0.40 1.21
CA ARG A 226 22.10 -0.74 2.05
C ARG A 226 21.13 -0.94 3.23
N GLU A 227 20.42 0.10 3.65
CA GLU A 227 19.33 -0.01 4.64
C GLU A 227 18.31 -1.09 4.24
N THR A 228 18.08 -1.26 2.94
CA THR A 228 17.12 -2.25 2.44
C THR A 228 17.54 -3.71 2.70
N LEU A 229 18.82 -3.97 3.00
CA LEU A 229 19.32 -5.29 3.37
C LEU A 229 19.11 -5.63 4.85
N LEU A 230 18.74 -4.65 5.68
CA LEU A 230 18.50 -4.90 7.11
C LEU A 230 17.34 -5.88 7.33
N SER A 231 16.32 -5.89 6.46
CA SER A 231 15.23 -6.85 6.56
C SER A 231 15.70 -8.29 6.26
N TYR A 232 16.59 -8.46 5.30
CA TYR A 232 17.26 -9.73 5.04
C TYR A 232 18.10 -10.17 6.27
N LEU A 233 18.96 -9.28 6.80
CA LEU A 233 19.80 -9.57 7.94
C LEU A 233 19.02 -9.92 9.22
N ARG A 234 17.80 -9.38 9.39
CA ARG A 234 16.95 -9.78 10.52
C ARG A 234 16.49 -11.24 10.46
N ARG A 235 16.49 -11.86 9.26
CA ARG A 235 16.11 -13.27 9.06
C ARG A 235 17.32 -14.19 8.96
N TYR A 236 18.35 -13.72 8.28
CA TYR A 236 19.55 -14.49 7.99
C TYR A 236 20.76 -13.86 8.71
N ASN A 237 21.43 -14.62 9.52
CA ASN A 237 22.68 -14.17 10.15
C ASN A 237 23.83 -14.31 9.15
N ASP A 238 23.86 -13.41 8.15
CA ASP A 238 24.85 -13.42 7.06
C ASP A 238 25.99 -12.42 7.35
N PRO A 239 27.17 -12.89 7.76
CA PRO A 239 28.27 -12.01 8.16
C PRO A 239 28.85 -11.23 6.95
N VAL A 240 28.75 -11.76 5.74
CA VAL A 240 29.26 -11.08 4.52
C VAL A 240 28.38 -9.87 4.20
N VAL A 241 27.08 -10.06 4.19
CA VAL A 241 26.13 -8.96 3.96
C VAL A 241 26.19 -7.95 5.11
N ALA A 242 26.29 -8.41 6.38
CA ALA A 242 26.44 -7.52 7.52
C ALA A 242 27.69 -6.65 7.44
N ALA A 243 28.84 -7.20 7.02
CA ALA A 243 30.07 -6.45 6.81
C ALA A 243 29.92 -5.37 5.73
N LYS A 244 29.26 -5.67 4.62
CA LYS A 244 28.98 -4.72 3.53
C LYS A 244 28.02 -3.61 3.95
N VAL A 245 26.98 -3.92 4.72
CA VAL A 245 26.08 -2.91 5.29
C VAL A 245 26.85 -2.01 6.25
N MET A 246 27.73 -2.58 7.09
CA MET A 246 28.55 -1.84 8.04
C MET A 246 29.54 -0.89 7.34
N GLU A 247 30.22 -1.35 6.29
CA GLU A 247 31.12 -0.52 5.48
C GLU A 247 30.39 0.74 4.95
N SER A 248 29.20 0.57 4.38
CA SER A 248 28.39 1.67 3.88
C SER A 248 27.91 2.59 5.00
N ALA A 249 27.44 2.01 6.10
CA ALA A 249 26.93 2.77 7.24
C ALA A 249 28.03 3.62 7.91
N GLU A 250 29.23 3.05 8.10
CA GLU A 250 30.37 3.77 8.66
C GLU A 250 30.81 4.95 7.75
N ALA A 251 30.85 4.75 6.42
CA ALA A 251 31.24 5.78 5.49
C ALA A 251 30.36 7.03 5.62
N ILE A 252 29.03 6.85 5.55
CA ILE A 252 28.10 7.99 5.61
C ILE A 252 27.91 8.52 7.04
N TYR A 253 28.01 7.69 8.07
CA TYR A 253 27.94 8.13 9.47
C TYR A 253 29.13 9.03 9.82
N ARG A 254 30.34 8.66 9.41
CA ARG A 254 31.56 9.47 9.58
C ARG A 254 31.44 10.84 8.90
N ASP A 255 30.92 10.84 7.68
CA ASP A 255 30.76 12.08 6.91
C ASP A 255 29.67 13.00 7.48
N ARG A 256 28.54 12.44 7.95
CA ARG A 256 27.35 13.25 8.22
C ARG A 256 26.99 13.44 9.68
N VAL A 257 27.45 12.57 10.56
CA VAL A 257 27.02 12.56 11.99
C VAL A 257 28.20 12.62 12.94
N LEU A 258 29.22 11.80 12.74
CA LEU A 258 30.33 11.69 13.65
C LEU A 258 31.03 13.04 13.83
N TYR A 259 31.15 13.48 15.07
CA TYR A 259 31.74 14.76 15.48
C TYR A 259 31.01 16.03 15.03
N LYS A 260 29.78 15.94 14.48
CA LYS A 260 29.00 17.09 14.00
C LYS A 260 27.92 17.57 14.98
N GLY A 261 27.81 16.93 16.12
CA GLY A 261 26.89 17.30 17.20
C GLY A 261 25.47 16.77 17.04
N GLU A 262 24.65 17.03 18.03
CA GLU A 262 23.30 16.45 18.19
C GLU A 262 22.34 16.88 17.07
N GLU A 263 22.39 18.15 16.67
CA GLU A 263 21.54 18.64 15.59
C GLU A 263 21.79 17.89 14.28
N ALA A 264 23.05 17.65 13.94
CA ALA A 264 23.42 16.89 12.73
C ALA A 264 22.93 15.44 12.81
N ARG A 265 22.97 14.82 14.00
CA ARG A 265 22.43 13.47 14.26
C ARG A 265 20.94 13.44 13.98
N LEU A 266 20.17 14.34 14.55
CA LEU A 266 18.72 14.41 14.38
C LEU A 266 18.31 14.75 12.94
N GLN A 267 19.04 15.63 12.25
CA GLN A 267 18.82 15.91 10.82
C GLN A 267 19.14 14.70 9.93
N ASN A 268 20.18 13.94 10.27
CA ASN A 268 20.58 12.73 9.54
C ASN A 268 20.15 11.45 10.27
N TRP A 269 18.99 11.44 10.91
CA TRP A 269 18.50 10.36 11.76
C TRP A 269 18.52 8.97 11.09
N ARG A 270 18.23 8.86 9.78
CA ARG A 270 18.30 7.59 9.05
C ARG A 270 19.74 7.06 8.93
N VAL A 271 20.72 7.95 8.86
CA VAL A 271 22.13 7.57 8.86
C VAL A 271 22.54 7.03 10.25
N SER A 272 22.11 7.71 11.33
CA SER A 272 22.29 7.23 12.70
C SER A 272 21.66 5.87 12.92
N TYR A 273 20.40 5.72 12.51
CA TYR A 273 19.70 4.44 12.57
C TYR A 273 20.43 3.35 11.80
N LEU A 274 20.78 3.60 10.53
CA LEU A 274 21.49 2.62 9.70
C LEU A 274 22.80 2.18 10.34
N TYR A 275 23.56 3.10 10.91
CA TYR A 275 24.81 2.80 11.61
C TYR A 275 24.57 1.93 12.86
N LYS A 276 23.61 2.29 13.72
CA LYS A 276 23.25 1.48 14.89
C LYS A 276 22.73 0.10 14.52
N ALA A 277 21.87 0.01 13.52
CA ALA A 277 21.37 -1.26 13.01
C ALA A 277 22.50 -2.14 12.44
N ALA A 278 23.42 -1.54 11.69
CA ALA A 278 24.61 -2.25 11.18
C ALA A 278 25.51 -2.75 12.33
N CYS A 279 25.72 -1.93 13.37
CA CYS A 279 26.43 -2.35 14.59
C CYS A 279 25.77 -3.57 15.26
N PHE A 280 24.43 -3.60 15.35
CA PHE A 280 23.70 -4.74 15.89
C PHE A 280 23.96 -6.02 15.09
N HIS A 281 23.83 -5.96 13.76
CA HIS A 281 24.06 -7.11 12.89
C HIS A 281 25.55 -7.53 12.81
N ALA A 282 26.47 -6.63 13.13
CA ALA A 282 27.90 -6.93 13.29
C ALA A 282 28.28 -7.40 14.72
N GLY A 283 27.32 -7.54 15.63
CA GLY A 283 27.54 -7.95 17.02
C GLY A 283 28.25 -6.89 17.90
N ARG A 284 28.21 -5.61 17.48
CA ARG A 284 28.89 -4.50 18.18
C ARG A 284 27.98 -3.73 19.14
N CYS A 285 26.68 -3.94 19.08
CA CYS A 285 25.71 -3.38 20.02
C CYS A 285 24.49 -4.31 20.14
N THR A 286 23.61 -4.01 21.10
CA THR A 286 22.39 -4.76 21.40
C THR A 286 21.19 -4.22 20.62
N ALA A 287 20.11 -5.01 20.50
CA ALA A 287 18.85 -4.54 19.95
C ALA A 287 18.25 -3.39 20.78
N ARG A 288 18.45 -3.41 22.12
CA ARG A 288 18.04 -2.33 23.04
C ARG A 288 18.66 -0.99 22.63
N GLU A 289 19.95 -0.94 22.34
CA GLU A 289 20.62 0.30 21.93
C GLU A 289 20.10 0.85 20.58
N VAL A 290 19.64 -0.03 19.67
CA VAL A 290 18.98 0.40 18.44
C VAL A 290 17.60 1.00 18.74
N VAL A 291 16.82 0.37 19.63
CA VAL A 291 15.49 0.84 20.05
C VAL A 291 15.61 2.17 20.78
N GLU A 292 16.57 2.33 21.69
CA GLU A 292 16.81 3.59 22.42
C GLU A 292 17.19 4.74 21.49
N GLU A 293 18.04 4.51 20.49
CA GLU A 293 18.35 5.51 19.44
C GLU A 293 17.08 5.97 18.68
N LEU A 294 16.22 5.02 18.31
CA LEU A 294 14.98 5.34 17.58
C LEU A 294 13.96 6.05 18.48
N LEU A 295 13.82 5.66 19.73
CA LEU A 295 12.95 6.34 20.70
C LEU A 295 13.37 7.79 20.90
N ASP A 296 14.67 8.04 21.03
CA ASP A 296 15.21 9.38 21.17
C ASP A 296 14.90 10.23 19.94
N ILE A 297 15.11 9.71 18.74
CA ILE A 297 14.74 10.38 17.48
C ILE A 297 13.24 10.71 17.42
N ILE A 298 12.38 9.77 17.81
CA ILE A 298 10.92 9.93 17.81
C ILE A 298 10.52 11.02 18.81
N HIS A 299 11.08 11.03 20.00
CA HIS A 299 10.78 12.02 21.04
C HIS A 299 11.21 13.44 20.64
N HIS A 300 12.28 13.58 19.86
CA HIS A 300 12.73 14.86 19.31
C HIS A 300 12.01 15.28 18.01
N THR A 301 11.00 14.51 17.56
CA THR A 301 10.24 14.83 16.35
C THR A 301 8.91 15.46 16.73
N ASP A 302 8.58 16.61 16.11
CA ASP A 302 7.27 17.22 16.29
C ASP A 302 6.16 16.36 15.66
N ILE A 303 5.20 15.97 16.47
CA ILE A 303 4.05 15.19 16.04
C ILE A 303 3.11 16.00 15.11
N GLN A 304 3.18 17.32 15.14
CA GLN A 304 2.42 18.21 14.27
C GLN A 304 3.14 18.52 12.96
N ASP A 305 4.36 18.02 12.75
CA ASP A 305 5.07 18.17 11.49
C ASP A 305 4.51 17.18 10.44
N TYR A 306 3.53 17.64 9.67
CA TYR A 306 2.92 16.91 8.55
C TYR A 306 3.65 17.11 7.21
N SER A 307 4.85 17.67 7.22
CA SER A 307 5.74 17.69 6.06
C SER A 307 6.22 16.28 5.71
N ASP A 308 6.71 16.11 4.49
CA ASP A 308 7.31 14.83 4.03
C ASP A 308 8.40 14.33 5.00
N THR A 309 9.19 15.25 5.55
CA THR A 309 10.24 14.93 6.51
C THR A 309 9.67 14.48 7.85
N GLY A 310 8.68 15.19 8.37
CA GLY A 310 8.00 14.85 9.62
C GLY A 310 7.28 13.52 9.54
N ILE A 311 6.55 13.26 8.45
CA ILE A 311 5.88 11.99 8.19
C ILE A 311 6.89 10.85 8.14
N ASN A 312 8.00 10.99 7.42
CA ASN A 312 9.05 10.00 7.37
C ASN A 312 9.63 9.70 8.76
N LYS A 313 9.94 10.72 9.55
CA LYS A 313 10.46 10.53 10.92
C LYS A 313 9.43 9.79 11.80
N ASN A 314 8.20 10.30 11.87
CA ASN A 314 7.18 9.78 12.78
C ASN A 314 6.72 8.34 12.43
N LEU A 315 6.67 7.97 11.16
CA LEU A 315 6.15 6.66 10.74
C LEU A 315 7.26 5.66 10.41
N THR A 316 8.31 6.09 9.70
CA THR A 316 9.40 5.18 9.34
C THR A 316 10.23 4.82 10.56
N ALA A 317 10.52 5.76 11.47
CA ALA A 317 11.25 5.47 12.70
C ALA A 317 10.47 4.51 13.60
N VAL A 318 9.14 4.65 13.69
CA VAL A 318 8.28 3.69 14.42
C VAL A 318 8.39 2.30 13.83
N SER A 319 8.30 2.14 12.50
CA SER A 319 8.41 0.81 11.89
C SER A 319 9.78 0.15 12.13
N TYR A 320 10.85 0.96 12.18
CA TYR A 320 12.18 0.45 12.50
C TYR A 320 12.33 0.06 13.97
N LEU A 321 11.77 0.86 14.88
CA LEU A 321 11.76 0.56 16.31
C LEU A 321 11.15 -0.83 16.58
N VAL A 322 9.96 -1.05 16.05
CA VAL A 322 9.25 -2.32 16.18
C VAL A 322 10.08 -3.51 15.68
N ALA A 323 10.74 -3.34 14.54
CA ALA A 323 11.55 -4.39 13.93
C ALA A 323 12.74 -4.85 14.80
N TYR A 324 13.22 -4.01 15.72
CA TYR A 324 14.29 -4.35 16.66
C TYR A 324 13.79 -4.68 18.07
N GLU A 325 12.66 -4.14 18.48
CA GLU A 325 12.04 -4.48 19.76
C GLU A 325 11.75 -5.98 19.88
N VAL A 326 11.23 -6.60 18.80
CA VAL A 326 11.01 -8.06 18.76
C VAL A 326 12.29 -8.88 18.91
N LYS A 327 13.48 -8.28 18.71
CA LYS A 327 14.79 -8.92 18.90
C LYS A 327 15.36 -8.72 20.31
N MET A 328 14.72 -7.90 21.15
CA MET A 328 15.15 -7.70 22.53
C MET A 328 14.84 -8.92 23.40
N PRO A 329 15.64 -9.17 24.45
CA PRO A 329 15.28 -10.14 25.47
C PRO A 329 13.92 -9.83 26.10
N PRO A 330 13.12 -10.85 26.50
CA PRO A 330 11.79 -10.62 27.08
C PRO A 330 11.75 -9.68 28.28
N ALA A 331 12.80 -9.65 29.09
CA ALA A 331 12.90 -8.75 30.23
C ALA A 331 13.00 -7.29 29.79
N ASP A 332 13.90 -6.98 28.84
CA ASP A 332 14.10 -5.65 28.30
C ASP A 332 12.84 -5.16 27.56
N ARG A 333 12.17 -6.06 26.83
CA ARG A 333 10.92 -5.75 26.12
C ARG A 333 9.82 -5.32 27.09
N ARG A 334 9.67 -6.03 28.24
CA ARG A 334 8.69 -5.64 29.26
C ARG A 334 9.02 -4.28 29.90
N GLU A 335 10.30 -4.00 30.13
CA GLU A 335 10.75 -2.69 30.64
C GLU A 335 10.41 -1.55 29.68
N MET A 336 10.54 -1.79 28.38
CA MET A 336 10.28 -0.79 27.33
C MET A 336 8.81 -0.68 26.91
N ALA A 337 7.92 -1.59 27.36
CA ALA A 337 6.54 -1.71 26.88
C ALA A 337 5.75 -0.40 26.99
N CYS A 338 5.82 0.30 28.12
CA CYS A 338 5.09 1.58 28.29
C CYS A 338 5.55 2.66 27.30
N ARG A 339 6.85 2.70 26.98
CA ARG A 339 7.39 3.69 26.03
C ARG A 339 6.95 3.39 24.59
N THR A 340 6.89 2.12 24.23
CA THR A 340 6.46 1.67 22.90
C THR A 340 4.95 1.81 22.72
N GLU A 341 4.14 1.56 23.74
CA GLU A 341 2.70 1.85 23.74
C GLU A 341 2.41 3.33 23.54
N GLU A 342 3.15 4.22 24.20
CA GLU A 342 3.04 5.66 23.99
C GLU A 342 3.35 6.06 22.53
N VAL A 343 4.42 5.50 21.95
CA VAL A 343 4.80 5.74 20.55
C VAL A 343 3.72 5.24 19.60
N MET A 344 3.09 4.12 19.92
CA MET A 344 1.97 3.56 19.16
C MET A 344 0.76 4.50 19.14
N ASP A 345 0.32 4.93 20.31
CA ASP A 345 -0.79 5.88 20.48
C ASP A 345 -0.51 7.19 19.72
N ARG A 346 0.69 7.71 19.88
CA ARG A 346 1.16 8.90 19.18
C ARG A 346 1.10 8.74 17.66
N SER A 347 1.53 7.58 17.16
CA SER A 347 1.52 7.28 15.72
C SER A 347 0.11 7.15 15.16
N LEU A 348 -0.82 6.53 15.87
CA LEU A 348 -2.21 6.44 15.45
C LEU A 348 -2.88 7.84 15.40
N ARG A 349 -2.65 8.68 16.40
CA ARG A 349 -3.14 10.08 16.41
C ARG A 349 -2.54 10.88 15.25
N TYR A 350 -1.26 10.70 14.95
CA TYR A 350 -0.58 11.33 13.82
C TYR A 350 -1.20 10.90 12.49
N LEU A 351 -1.41 9.59 12.29
CA LEU A 351 -2.00 9.01 11.09
C LEU A 351 -3.40 9.57 10.78
N ASN A 352 -4.19 9.89 11.80
CA ASN A 352 -5.52 10.46 11.62
C ASN A 352 -5.52 11.83 10.92
N ASN A 353 -4.37 12.51 10.88
CA ASN A 353 -4.21 13.84 10.30
C ASN A 353 -3.38 13.87 9.02
N VAL A 354 -2.77 12.74 8.65
CA VAL A 354 -1.93 12.63 7.45
C VAL A 354 -2.81 12.43 6.22
N PRO A 355 -2.56 13.15 5.11
CA PRO A 355 -3.20 12.89 3.84
C PRO A 355 -2.92 11.45 3.38
N GLN A 356 -3.95 10.71 3.05
CA GLN A 356 -3.93 9.24 2.92
C GLN A 356 -2.96 8.64 1.91
N ASN A 357 -2.37 9.38 0.99
CA ASN A 357 -1.90 8.78 -0.24
C ASN A 357 -0.43 8.88 -0.53
N GLN A 358 0.17 9.88 -0.03
CA GLN A 358 1.56 10.19 -0.31
C GLN A 358 2.50 9.18 0.38
N TYR A 359 2.03 8.54 1.45
CA TYR A 359 2.86 7.77 2.38
C TYR A 359 2.32 6.37 2.70
N SER A 360 1.39 5.89 1.92
CA SER A 360 0.78 4.56 2.11
C SER A 360 1.78 3.42 2.30
N ARG A 361 2.97 3.50 1.68
CA ARG A 361 4.02 2.50 1.85
C ARG A 361 4.66 2.53 3.21
N VAL A 362 4.93 3.74 3.73
CA VAL A 362 5.49 3.90 5.08
C VAL A 362 4.48 3.43 6.11
N VAL A 363 3.23 3.82 5.92
CA VAL A 363 2.10 3.42 6.74
C VAL A 363 1.89 1.90 6.71
N SER A 364 1.84 1.30 5.53
CA SER A 364 1.69 -0.15 5.38
C SER A 364 2.84 -0.93 6.02
N ARG A 365 4.05 -0.42 5.92
CA ARG A 365 5.21 -1.00 6.59
C ARG A 365 5.09 -0.89 8.10
N ALA A 366 4.72 0.28 8.63
CA ALA A 366 4.50 0.48 10.05
C ALA A 366 3.44 -0.49 10.59
N VAL A 367 2.30 -0.62 9.91
CA VAL A 367 1.24 -1.57 10.31
C VAL A 367 1.74 -3.00 10.39
N ARG A 368 2.46 -3.46 9.37
CA ARG A 368 3.01 -4.82 9.37
C ARG A 368 3.95 -5.07 10.55
N GLU A 369 4.86 -4.14 10.80
CA GLU A 369 5.79 -4.24 11.92
C GLU A 369 5.05 -4.17 13.26
N LEU A 370 3.98 -3.37 13.37
CA LEU A 370 3.11 -3.29 14.53
C LEU A 370 2.39 -4.60 14.82
N VAL A 371 1.89 -5.28 13.79
CA VAL A 371 1.26 -6.60 13.93
C VAL A 371 2.26 -7.62 14.46
N GLU A 372 3.50 -7.59 13.98
CA GLU A 372 4.56 -8.46 14.45
C GLU A 372 4.92 -8.26 15.94
N MET A 373 4.63 -7.08 16.51
CA MET A 373 4.84 -6.79 17.94
C MET A 373 3.76 -7.37 18.86
N GLN A 374 2.54 -7.48 18.37
CA GLN A 374 1.42 -7.87 19.21
C GLN A 374 1.53 -9.35 19.57
N ALA A 375 1.79 -9.65 20.82
CA ALA A 375 1.91 -11.03 21.32
C ALA A 375 0.57 -11.78 21.30
N GLU A 376 -0.55 -11.04 21.38
CA GLU A 376 -1.90 -11.60 21.45
C GLU A 376 -2.66 -11.31 20.16
N ALA A 377 -3.17 -12.36 19.51
CA ALA A 377 -3.91 -12.26 18.24
C ALA A 377 -5.07 -11.24 18.29
N GLY A 378 -5.85 -11.23 19.36
CA GLY A 378 -6.97 -10.29 19.52
C GLY A 378 -6.54 -8.83 19.60
N THR A 379 -5.41 -8.53 20.22
CA THR A 379 -4.86 -7.18 20.29
C THR A 379 -4.32 -6.74 18.93
N ALA A 380 -3.60 -7.62 18.24
CA ALA A 380 -3.05 -7.34 16.93
C ALA A 380 -4.16 -7.11 15.86
N ARG A 381 -5.18 -7.95 15.85
CA ARG A 381 -6.35 -7.78 14.96
C ARG A 381 -7.05 -6.43 15.22
N ARG A 382 -7.24 -6.05 16.48
CA ARG A 382 -7.80 -4.75 16.86
C ARG A 382 -6.92 -3.58 16.38
N SER A 383 -5.61 -3.71 16.52
CA SER A 383 -4.65 -2.71 16.03
C SER A 383 -4.74 -2.51 14.51
N LEU A 384 -4.93 -3.59 13.74
CA LEU A 384 -5.18 -3.52 12.30
C LEU A 384 -6.46 -2.73 11.97
N LEU A 385 -7.56 -3.01 12.67
CA LEU A 385 -8.83 -2.29 12.46
C LEU A 385 -8.72 -0.82 12.85
N ASN A 386 -8.08 -0.50 13.97
CA ASN A 386 -7.84 0.89 14.38
C ASN A 386 -7.00 1.63 13.34
N TYR A 387 -6.00 0.95 12.79
CA TYR A 387 -5.21 1.52 11.70
C TYR A 387 -6.07 1.81 10.46
N ILE A 388 -6.90 0.87 10.01
CA ILE A 388 -7.77 1.05 8.84
C ILE A 388 -8.77 2.19 9.08
N LEU A 389 -9.37 2.24 10.27
CA LEU A 389 -10.28 3.31 10.67
C LEU A 389 -9.61 4.70 10.61
N VAL A 390 -8.35 4.79 11.01
CA VAL A 390 -7.59 6.04 10.98
C VAL A 390 -7.14 6.38 9.56
N ALA A 391 -6.60 5.41 8.84
CA ALA A 391 -6.01 5.60 7.53
C ALA A 391 -7.04 5.69 6.39
N HIS A 392 -8.14 4.93 6.44
CA HIS A 392 -9.15 4.90 5.38
C HIS A 392 -10.55 4.56 5.88
N LYS A 393 -11.25 5.58 6.40
CA LYS A 393 -12.63 5.42 6.93
C LYS A 393 -13.59 4.70 5.98
N PRO A 394 -13.61 4.96 4.66
CA PRO A 394 -14.51 4.23 3.76
C PRO A 394 -14.29 2.71 3.75
N THR A 395 -13.04 2.23 3.83
CA THR A 395 -12.76 0.79 3.95
C THR A 395 -13.24 0.26 5.31
N TYR A 396 -13.07 1.01 6.38
CA TYR A 396 -13.59 0.58 7.70
C TYR A 396 -15.11 0.47 7.72
N VAL A 397 -15.83 1.47 7.17
CA VAL A 397 -17.30 1.42 7.02
C VAL A 397 -17.71 0.19 6.21
N HIS A 398 -17.08 -0.04 5.08
CA HIS A 398 -17.29 -1.21 4.24
C HIS A 398 -17.09 -2.52 5.02
N SER A 399 -15.98 -2.67 5.73
CA SER A 399 -15.69 -3.86 6.53
C SER A 399 -16.76 -4.10 7.61
N MET A 400 -17.23 -3.06 8.28
CA MET A 400 -18.32 -3.16 9.27
C MET A 400 -19.64 -3.61 8.64
N MET A 401 -19.99 -3.06 7.48
CA MET A 401 -21.18 -3.45 6.72
C MET A 401 -21.10 -4.90 6.25
N VAL A 402 -19.98 -5.28 5.64
CA VAL A 402 -19.76 -6.65 5.16
C VAL A 402 -19.77 -7.65 6.30
N ALA A 403 -19.23 -7.31 7.48
CA ALA A 403 -19.31 -8.15 8.67
C ALA A 403 -20.77 -8.45 9.07
N GLY A 404 -21.59 -7.42 9.16
CA GLY A 404 -23.01 -7.55 9.48
C GLY A 404 -23.79 -8.36 8.44
N LEU A 405 -23.55 -8.10 7.17
CA LEU A 405 -24.19 -8.80 6.05
C LEU A 405 -23.75 -10.27 5.98
N THR A 406 -22.45 -10.57 6.11
CA THR A 406 -21.96 -11.96 6.11
C THR A 406 -22.60 -12.77 7.22
N ARG A 407 -22.64 -12.22 8.44
CA ARG A 407 -23.35 -12.85 9.57
C ARG A 407 -24.83 -13.07 9.27
N MET A 408 -25.49 -12.13 8.62
CA MET A 408 -26.91 -12.23 8.25
C MET A 408 -27.16 -13.38 7.25
N PHE A 409 -26.34 -13.47 6.20
CA PHE A 409 -26.39 -14.57 5.22
C PHE A 409 -26.13 -15.92 5.90
N VAL A 410 -25.03 -16.05 6.65
CA VAL A 410 -24.67 -17.30 7.36
C VAL A 410 -25.74 -17.74 8.34
N LYS A 411 -26.33 -16.80 9.11
CA LYS A 411 -27.46 -17.10 10.02
C LYS A 411 -28.66 -17.70 9.29
N GLN A 412 -28.96 -17.22 8.09
CA GLN A 412 -30.05 -17.75 7.27
C GLN A 412 -29.70 -19.09 6.64
N MET A 413 -28.45 -19.27 6.15
CA MET A 413 -27.95 -20.54 5.65
C MET A 413 -28.00 -21.63 6.72
N LEU A 414 -27.59 -21.35 7.96
CA LEU A 414 -27.64 -22.29 9.08
C LEU A 414 -29.07 -22.74 9.42
N LYS A 415 -30.07 -21.92 9.14
CA LYS A 415 -31.48 -22.30 9.32
C LYS A 415 -31.98 -23.22 8.20
N LYS A 416 -31.59 -22.94 6.94
CA LYS A 416 -32.12 -23.63 5.76
C LYS A 416 -31.29 -24.87 5.40
N SER A 417 -29.96 -24.81 5.54
CA SER A 417 -29.01 -25.84 5.07
C SER A 417 -27.82 -25.98 6.03
N PRO A 418 -28.03 -26.39 7.31
CA PRO A 418 -26.95 -26.49 8.29
C PRO A 418 -25.89 -27.54 7.90
N GLU A 419 -26.22 -28.51 7.04
CA GLU A 419 -25.29 -29.52 6.52
C GLU A 419 -24.10 -28.91 5.75
N LEU A 420 -24.25 -27.75 5.15
CA LEU A 420 -23.17 -27.04 4.47
C LEU A 420 -22.03 -26.63 5.42
N PHE A 421 -22.31 -26.52 6.70
CA PHE A 421 -21.35 -26.10 7.72
C PHE A 421 -20.67 -27.25 8.45
N VAL A 422 -20.88 -28.50 8.01
CA VAL A 422 -20.14 -29.64 8.54
C VAL A 422 -18.68 -29.47 8.12
N GLY A 423 -17.76 -29.48 9.09
CA GLY A 423 -16.34 -29.14 8.94
C GLY A 423 -15.99 -27.77 9.53
N VAL A 424 -16.87 -26.78 9.47
CA VAL A 424 -16.65 -25.45 10.02
C VAL A 424 -16.41 -25.54 11.53
N MET A 425 -15.32 -24.89 12.02
CA MET A 425 -14.88 -24.94 13.42
C MET A 425 -14.71 -26.39 13.96
N GLY A 426 -14.46 -27.36 13.07
CA GLY A 426 -14.29 -28.77 13.42
C GLY A 426 -15.58 -29.53 13.74
N CYS A 427 -16.78 -28.97 13.45
CA CYS A 427 -18.06 -29.64 13.60
C CYS A 427 -18.15 -30.85 12.66
N LYS A 428 -18.37 -32.05 13.21
CA LYS A 428 -18.41 -33.31 12.44
C LYS A 428 -19.82 -33.71 12.02
N THR A 429 -20.84 -33.14 12.63
CA THR A 429 -22.24 -33.49 12.41
C THR A 429 -23.10 -32.23 12.33
N VAL A 430 -24.26 -32.34 11.69
CA VAL A 430 -25.27 -31.28 11.65
C VAL A 430 -25.74 -30.87 13.06
N GLU A 431 -25.76 -31.81 13.99
CA GLU A 431 -26.17 -31.53 15.37
C GLU A 431 -25.12 -30.67 16.09
N GLU A 432 -23.83 -30.91 15.85
CA GLU A 432 -22.74 -30.06 16.34
C GLU A 432 -22.81 -28.66 15.71
N VAL A 433 -23.08 -28.55 14.41
CA VAL A 433 -23.31 -27.27 13.72
C VAL A 433 -24.44 -26.49 14.37
N ARG A 434 -25.58 -27.15 14.68
CA ARG A 434 -26.72 -26.49 15.35
C ARG A 434 -26.38 -26.00 16.76
N ARG A 435 -25.52 -26.70 17.50
CA ARG A 435 -25.05 -26.28 18.82
C ARG A 435 -24.11 -25.08 18.71
N SER A 436 -23.21 -25.07 17.75
CA SER A 436 -22.19 -24.03 17.55
C SER A 436 -22.66 -22.89 16.63
N ARG A 437 -23.97 -22.79 16.38
CA ARG A 437 -24.52 -21.79 15.44
C ARG A 437 -24.17 -20.33 15.78
N ILE A 438 -24.02 -20.02 17.07
CA ILE A 438 -23.67 -18.67 17.54
C ILE A 438 -22.23 -18.39 17.19
N GLU A 439 -21.34 -19.31 17.54
CA GLU A 439 -19.89 -19.22 17.31
C GLU A 439 -19.58 -19.17 15.80
N ILE A 440 -20.31 -19.93 14.97
CA ILE A 440 -20.19 -19.89 13.50
C ILE A 440 -20.64 -18.50 12.98
N CYS A 441 -21.69 -17.92 13.52
CA CYS A 441 -22.15 -16.56 13.16
C CYS A 441 -21.13 -15.49 13.58
N GLU A 442 -20.47 -15.64 14.73
CA GLU A 442 -19.42 -14.71 15.16
C GLU A 442 -18.17 -14.86 14.29
N LEU A 443 -17.76 -16.08 13.93
CA LEU A 443 -16.68 -16.30 12.97
C LEU A 443 -17.01 -15.65 11.61
N ALA A 444 -18.23 -15.79 11.13
CA ALA A 444 -18.68 -15.15 9.89
C ALA A 444 -18.61 -13.61 9.97
N TYR A 445 -18.98 -13.04 11.12
CA TYR A 445 -18.84 -11.60 11.36
C TYR A 445 -17.35 -11.16 11.32
N GLU A 446 -16.48 -11.89 12.01
CA GLU A 446 -15.05 -11.61 12.00
C GLU A 446 -14.44 -11.77 10.60
N CYS A 447 -14.81 -12.81 9.85
CA CYS A 447 -14.39 -12.98 8.45
C CYS A 447 -14.75 -11.74 7.61
N GLY A 448 -15.98 -11.25 7.72
CA GLY A 448 -16.41 -10.04 7.04
C GLY A 448 -15.69 -8.78 7.51
N LEU A 449 -15.38 -8.69 8.81
CA LEU A 449 -14.70 -7.53 9.39
C LEU A 449 -13.25 -7.41 8.94
N TYR A 450 -12.56 -8.54 8.76
CA TYR A 450 -11.12 -8.60 8.48
C TYR A 450 -10.79 -8.94 7.02
N HIS A 451 -11.77 -9.22 6.14
CA HIS A 451 -11.50 -9.66 4.76
C HIS A 451 -10.59 -8.69 3.99
N ASP A 452 -10.73 -7.42 4.23
CA ASP A 452 -10.10 -6.32 3.50
C ASP A 452 -8.87 -5.70 4.19
N VAL A 453 -8.33 -6.30 5.26
CA VAL A 453 -7.18 -5.73 5.99
C VAL A 453 -5.94 -5.54 5.10
N GLY A 454 -5.81 -6.34 4.05
CA GLY A 454 -4.74 -6.21 3.07
C GLY A 454 -4.83 -4.96 2.20
N LYS A 455 -5.99 -4.28 2.14
CA LYS A 455 -6.11 -2.97 1.49
C LYS A 455 -5.20 -1.92 2.10
N SER A 456 -4.73 -2.14 3.34
CA SER A 456 -3.69 -1.32 3.97
C SER A 456 -2.41 -1.16 3.11
N TYR A 457 -2.11 -2.11 2.24
CA TYR A 457 -0.99 -2.02 1.29
C TYR A 457 -1.31 -1.25 0.01
N VAL A 458 -2.58 -1.02 -0.27
CA VAL A 458 -3.06 -0.48 -1.55
C VAL A 458 -3.93 0.77 -1.40
N PHE A 459 -3.99 1.39 -0.23
CA PHE A 459 -4.77 2.61 0.00
C PHE A 459 -4.43 3.74 -0.97
N MET A 460 -3.18 3.81 -1.45
CA MET A 460 -2.76 4.79 -2.45
C MET A 460 -3.56 4.70 -3.77
N TYR A 461 -4.12 3.55 -4.11
CA TYR A 461 -4.91 3.37 -5.33
C TYR A 461 -6.41 3.52 -5.08
N ILE A 462 -6.88 3.18 -3.88
CA ILE A 462 -8.31 3.15 -3.54
C ILE A 462 -8.82 4.52 -3.13
N GLY A 463 -8.01 5.30 -2.42
CA GLY A 463 -8.43 6.54 -1.79
C GLY A 463 -8.22 7.81 -2.61
N ASN A 464 -7.53 7.75 -3.77
CA ASN A 464 -7.04 8.95 -4.45
C ASN A 464 -7.21 8.98 -5.95
N ASN A 465 -7.71 7.91 -6.54
CA ASN A 465 -7.90 7.89 -7.96
C ASN A 465 -9.20 8.59 -8.33
N TYR A 466 -9.13 9.90 -8.29
CA TYR A 466 -10.21 10.77 -8.79
C TYR A 466 -10.22 10.77 -10.32
N ARG A 467 -9.94 9.64 -10.90
CA ARG A 467 -9.99 9.23 -12.30
C ARG A 467 -10.19 7.72 -12.39
N ARG A 468 -10.44 7.22 -13.59
CA ARG A 468 -10.48 5.77 -13.83
C ARG A 468 -9.14 5.12 -13.43
N LEU A 469 -9.24 4.00 -12.73
CA LEU A 469 -8.09 3.15 -12.42
C LEU A 469 -7.39 2.69 -13.70
N LEU A 470 -6.07 2.70 -13.66
CA LEU A 470 -5.25 2.09 -14.70
C LEU A 470 -5.19 0.57 -14.47
N ASP A 471 -4.95 -0.19 -15.54
CA ASP A 471 -4.82 -1.65 -15.45
C ASP A 471 -3.67 -2.07 -14.52
N GLU A 472 -2.59 -1.28 -14.52
CA GLU A 472 -1.45 -1.50 -13.61
C GLU A 472 -1.82 -1.29 -12.14
N GLU A 473 -2.66 -0.31 -11.85
CA GLU A 473 -3.15 -0.06 -10.49
C GLU A 473 -4.12 -1.16 -10.05
N PHE A 474 -5.02 -1.57 -10.95
CA PHE A 474 -5.94 -2.67 -10.66
C PHE A 474 -5.19 -3.98 -10.38
N THR A 475 -4.13 -4.26 -11.16
CA THR A 475 -3.23 -5.40 -10.89
C THR A 475 -2.63 -5.31 -9.48
N CYS A 476 -2.20 -4.11 -9.06
CA CYS A 476 -1.69 -3.90 -7.71
C CYS A 476 -2.77 -4.08 -6.63
N ILE A 477 -3.99 -3.60 -6.89
CA ILE A 477 -5.12 -3.74 -5.95
C ILE A 477 -5.47 -5.21 -5.70
N GLN A 478 -5.43 -6.05 -6.72
CA GLN A 478 -5.75 -7.48 -6.58
C GLN A 478 -4.90 -8.19 -5.51
N TRP A 479 -3.68 -7.71 -5.25
CA TRP A 479 -2.80 -8.28 -4.24
C TRP A 479 -3.25 -8.03 -2.79
N HIS A 480 -4.28 -7.19 -2.55
CA HIS A 480 -4.78 -7.00 -1.18
C HIS A 480 -5.26 -8.30 -0.54
N THR A 481 -5.77 -9.25 -1.33
CA THR A 481 -6.21 -10.55 -0.82
C THR A 481 -5.05 -11.34 -0.23
N VAL A 482 -3.93 -11.37 -0.94
CA VAL A 482 -2.69 -12.05 -0.49
C VAL A 482 -2.05 -11.32 0.69
N PHE A 483 -2.00 -9.99 0.65
CA PHE A 483 -1.50 -9.20 1.78
C PHE A 483 -2.36 -9.37 3.03
N GLY A 484 -3.68 -9.46 2.88
CA GLY A 484 -4.60 -9.73 3.98
C GLY A 484 -4.36 -11.09 4.60
N TYR A 485 -4.19 -12.12 3.77
CA TYR A 485 -3.83 -13.46 4.19
C TYR A 485 -2.52 -13.46 4.99
N GLU A 486 -1.44 -12.89 4.43
CA GLU A 486 -0.14 -12.81 5.10
C GLU A 486 -0.21 -12.07 6.46
N LEU A 487 -0.93 -10.95 6.50
CA LEU A 487 -1.13 -10.20 7.75
C LEU A 487 -1.83 -11.04 8.82
N LEU A 488 -2.91 -11.72 8.46
CA LEU A 488 -3.69 -12.51 9.42
C LEU A 488 -2.94 -13.76 9.87
N CYS A 489 -2.18 -14.44 9.00
CA CYS A 489 -1.29 -15.54 9.38
C CYS A 489 -0.21 -15.13 10.38
N ASN A 490 0.28 -13.88 10.31
CA ASN A 490 1.33 -13.39 11.19
C ASN A 490 0.83 -12.93 12.57
N VAL A 491 -0.48 -12.84 12.81
CA VAL A 491 -1.05 -12.29 14.06
C VAL A 491 -1.08 -13.29 15.23
N GLY A 492 -0.54 -14.48 15.04
CA GLY A 492 -0.50 -15.51 16.08
C GLY A 492 -1.88 -16.05 16.49
N GLY A 493 -2.06 -17.34 16.46
CA GLY A 493 -3.34 -17.99 16.73
C GLY A 493 -3.75 -18.93 15.60
N LYS A 494 -4.97 -19.45 15.64
CA LYS A 494 -5.51 -20.23 14.53
C LYS A 494 -5.79 -19.27 13.37
N ASP A 495 -5.30 -19.61 12.18
CA ASP A 495 -5.43 -18.84 10.94
C ASP A 495 -6.85 -18.94 10.33
N ASP A 496 -7.88 -18.88 11.18
CA ASP A 496 -9.29 -19.08 10.82
C ASP A 496 -9.87 -17.94 9.97
N LEU A 497 -9.30 -16.73 10.05
CA LEU A 497 -9.73 -15.58 9.27
C LEU A 497 -8.94 -15.38 7.97
N ALA A 498 -7.70 -15.88 7.90
CA ALA A 498 -6.83 -15.67 6.77
C ALA A 498 -7.40 -16.17 5.43
N PRO A 499 -8.05 -17.35 5.36
CA PRO A 499 -8.69 -17.80 4.12
C PRO A 499 -9.80 -16.87 3.64
N ALA A 500 -10.55 -16.22 4.55
CA ALA A 500 -11.57 -15.25 4.16
C ALA A 500 -10.94 -14.06 3.42
N ALA A 501 -9.82 -13.52 3.89
CA ALA A 501 -9.08 -12.47 3.20
C ALA A 501 -8.54 -12.93 1.84
N LEU A 502 -8.10 -14.19 1.72
CA LEU A 502 -7.52 -14.69 0.47
C LEU A 502 -8.56 -14.94 -0.62
N TYR A 503 -9.71 -15.53 -0.27
CA TYR A 503 -10.62 -16.13 -1.25
C TYR A 503 -11.90 -15.34 -1.54
N HIS A 504 -12.19 -14.21 -0.86
CA HIS A 504 -13.44 -13.46 -1.04
C HIS A 504 -13.67 -12.90 -2.45
N HIS A 505 -12.65 -12.84 -3.29
CA HIS A 505 -12.75 -12.47 -4.70
C HIS A 505 -12.56 -13.65 -5.67
N THR A 506 -12.42 -14.88 -5.17
CA THR A 506 -12.37 -16.08 -6.02
C THR A 506 -13.79 -16.48 -6.40
N PHE A 507 -14.02 -16.82 -7.67
CA PHE A 507 -15.33 -17.28 -8.11
C PHE A 507 -15.68 -18.65 -7.51
N TYR A 508 -16.96 -18.87 -7.28
CA TYR A 508 -17.47 -20.10 -6.68
C TYR A 508 -17.05 -21.36 -7.45
N ASP A 509 -17.08 -21.30 -8.80
CA ASP A 509 -16.67 -22.38 -9.70
C ASP A 509 -15.14 -22.57 -9.83
N GLY A 510 -14.35 -21.68 -9.22
CA GLY A 510 -12.89 -21.69 -9.29
C GLY A 510 -12.28 -21.22 -10.62
N HIS A 511 -13.11 -20.83 -11.60
CA HIS A 511 -12.62 -20.45 -12.94
C HIS A 511 -12.41 -18.96 -13.15
N GLY A 512 -12.60 -18.13 -12.13
CA GLY A 512 -12.44 -16.67 -12.22
C GLY A 512 -12.04 -16.01 -10.91
N GLY A 513 -11.95 -14.68 -10.95
CA GLY A 513 -11.55 -13.88 -9.79
C GLY A 513 -10.05 -13.86 -9.54
N TYR A 514 -9.67 -13.56 -8.32
CA TYR A 514 -8.28 -13.49 -7.82
C TYR A 514 -8.22 -13.81 -6.32
N PRO A 515 -7.02 -14.21 -5.79
CA PRO A 515 -5.75 -14.39 -6.50
C PRO A 515 -5.77 -15.64 -7.39
N LYS A 516 -4.90 -15.62 -8.42
CA LYS A 516 -4.70 -16.81 -9.29
C LYS A 516 -3.59 -17.69 -8.75
N ASN A 517 -3.64 -18.99 -9.10
CA ASN A 517 -2.59 -19.96 -8.75
C ASN A 517 -2.46 -20.25 -7.25
N TYR A 518 -3.56 -20.16 -6.52
CA TYR A 518 -3.64 -20.60 -5.12
C TYR A 518 -4.46 -21.91 -5.04
N PRO A 519 -4.24 -22.75 -4.00
CA PRO A 519 -5.08 -23.90 -3.75
C PRO A 519 -6.57 -23.51 -3.64
N PRO A 520 -7.51 -24.41 -3.83
CA PRO A 520 -8.93 -24.15 -3.60
C PRO A 520 -9.18 -23.68 -2.16
N CYS A 521 -10.23 -22.86 -1.96
CA CYS A 521 -10.65 -22.45 -0.63
C CYS A 521 -10.91 -23.69 0.26
N PRO A 522 -10.38 -23.73 1.49
CA PRO A 522 -10.60 -24.85 2.39
C PRO A 522 -12.09 -25.09 2.66
N ALA A 523 -12.52 -26.37 2.65
CA ALA A 523 -13.92 -26.75 2.76
C ALA A 523 -14.56 -26.35 4.10
N ASP A 524 -13.77 -26.27 5.16
CA ASP A 524 -14.16 -25.94 6.52
C ASP A 524 -14.42 -24.44 6.76
N ILE A 525 -14.12 -23.57 5.80
CA ILE A 525 -14.44 -22.13 5.84
C ILE A 525 -15.25 -21.69 4.60
N LYS A 526 -15.28 -22.51 3.56
CA LYS A 526 -15.87 -22.16 2.27
C LYS A 526 -17.32 -21.62 2.36
N PRO A 527 -18.26 -22.19 3.14
CA PRO A 527 -19.61 -21.66 3.21
C PRO A 527 -19.67 -20.22 3.73
N ILE A 528 -18.75 -19.85 4.62
CA ILE A 528 -18.62 -18.47 5.13
C ILE A 528 -18.04 -17.57 4.05
N VAL A 529 -17.01 -18.01 3.33
CA VAL A 529 -16.41 -17.26 2.22
C VAL A 529 -17.40 -17.03 1.09
N ASP A 530 -18.21 -18.03 0.74
CA ASP A 530 -19.26 -17.91 -0.28
C ASP A 530 -20.31 -16.83 0.10
N ALA A 531 -20.71 -16.78 1.38
CA ALA A 531 -21.59 -15.74 1.90
C ALA A 531 -20.91 -14.36 1.90
N LEU A 532 -19.63 -14.31 2.29
CA LEU A 532 -18.81 -13.10 2.29
C LEU A 532 -18.67 -12.51 0.88
N THR A 533 -18.44 -13.32 -0.15
CA THR A 533 -18.31 -12.86 -1.55
C THR A 533 -19.57 -12.13 -2.03
N VAL A 534 -20.76 -12.60 -1.64
CA VAL A 534 -22.03 -11.93 -1.94
C VAL A 534 -22.18 -10.65 -1.12
N ALA A 535 -21.87 -10.70 0.19
CA ALA A 535 -21.98 -9.56 1.10
C ALA A 535 -21.03 -8.41 0.69
N ASP A 536 -19.79 -8.71 0.33
CA ASP A 536 -18.81 -7.75 -0.18
C ASP A 536 -19.30 -7.07 -1.46
N SER A 537 -19.72 -7.86 -2.45
CA SER A 537 -20.25 -7.34 -3.72
C SER A 537 -21.50 -6.48 -3.50
N LEU A 538 -22.36 -6.87 -2.57
CA LEU A 538 -23.60 -6.18 -2.25
C LEU A 538 -23.34 -4.80 -1.62
N ASP A 539 -22.52 -4.72 -0.58
CA ASP A 539 -22.18 -3.44 0.03
C ASP A 539 -21.40 -2.57 -0.94
N ALA A 540 -20.43 -3.17 -1.64
CA ALA A 540 -19.61 -2.46 -2.60
C ALA A 540 -20.42 -1.78 -3.71
N ALA A 541 -21.48 -2.40 -4.22
CA ALA A 541 -22.26 -1.87 -5.32
C ALA A 541 -23.40 -0.92 -4.90
N THR A 542 -23.84 -0.99 -3.64
CA THR A 542 -25.05 -0.27 -3.16
C THR A 542 -24.76 0.91 -2.23
N ASP A 543 -23.49 1.17 -1.86
CA ASP A 543 -23.18 2.30 -1.00
C ASP A 543 -23.41 3.64 -1.74
N ASN A 544 -24.42 4.37 -1.30
CA ASN A 544 -24.86 5.65 -1.83
C ASN A 544 -24.45 6.84 -0.94
N ILE A 545 -23.68 6.62 0.13
CA ILE A 545 -23.31 7.67 1.09
C ILE A 545 -21.88 8.16 0.85
N GLY A 546 -20.90 7.29 0.87
CA GLY A 546 -19.50 7.69 0.90
C GLY A 546 -18.65 7.25 -0.31
N ARG A 547 -19.21 6.47 -1.24
CA ARG A 547 -18.47 6.09 -2.45
C ARG A 547 -18.46 7.20 -3.48
N CYS A 548 -17.25 7.61 -3.89
CA CYS A 548 -17.04 8.73 -4.81
C CYS A 548 -16.58 8.32 -6.23
N TYR A 549 -16.35 7.05 -6.49
CA TYR A 549 -15.81 6.57 -7.77
C TYR A 549 -16.81 5.81 -8.66
N THR A 550 -18.00 5.56 -8.16
CA THR A 550 -19.10 4.93 -8.91
C THR A 550 -20.45 5.41 -8.36
N MET A 551 -21.48 5.35 -9.19
CA MET A 551 -22.85 5.53 -8.73
C MET A 551 -23.36 4.23 -8.10
N ALA A 552 -24.05 4.35 -6.96
CA ALA A 552 -24.68 3.21 -6.31
C ALA A 552 -25.72 2.57 -7.23
N LYS A 553 -25.71 1.24 -7.30
CA LYS A 553 -26.71 0.47 -8.05
C LYS A 553 -27.96 0.30 -7.20
N PRO A 554 -29.17 0.34 -7.79
CA PRO A 554 -30.37 -0.13 -7.12
C PRO A 554 -30.21 -1.60 -6.68
N VAL A 555 -30.66 -1.92 -5.46
CA VAL A 555 -30.52 -3.28 -4.91
C VAL A 555 -31.15 -4.32 -5.84
N ASP A 556 -32.36 -4.06 -6.37
CA ASP A 556 -33.05 -5.00 -7.25
C ASP A 556 -32.29 -5.30 -8.55
N THR A 557 -31.58 -4.31 -9.11
CA THR A 557 -30.69 -4.52 -10.26
C THR A 557 -29.56 -5.47 -9.90
N LEU A 558 -28.95 -5.31 -8.74
CA LEU A 558 -27.85 -6.15 -8.28
C LEU A 558 -28.31 -7.56 -7.94
N LEU A 559 -29.51 -7.74 -7.36
CA LEU A 559 -30.11 -9.07 -7.15
C LEU A 559 -30.24 -9.84 -8.47
N GLY A 560 -30.65 -9.17 -9.56
CA GLY A 560 -30.67 -9.75 -10.89
C GLY A 560 -29.27 -10.18 -11.39
N GLU A 561 -28.22 -9.40 -11.10
CA GLU A 561 -26.84 -9.76 -11.43
C GLU A 561 -26.37 -11.00 -10.66
N PHE A 562 -26.74 -11.14 -9.39
CA PHE A 562 -26.43 -12.33 -8.59
C PHE A 562 -27.10 -13.59 -9.15
N HIS A 563 -28.38 -13.52 -9.53
CA HIS A 563 -29.06 -14.62 -10.18
C HIS A 563 -28.43 -15.02 -11.51
N ALA A 564 -28.05 -14.05 -12.33
CA ALA A 564 -27.39 -14.31 -13.62
C ALA A 564 -26.01 -14.99 -13.48
N GLN A 565 -25.33 -14.81 -12.35
CA GLN A 565 -24.01 -15.37 -12.06
C GLN A 565 -24.03 -16.49 -11.01
N ARG A 566 -25.22 -17.03 -10.72
CA ARG A 566 -25.42 -18.16 -9.82
C ARG A 566 -24.70 -19.42 -10.33
N GLY A 567 -23.92 -20.06 -9.47
CA GLY A 567 -23.15 -21.26 -9.81
C GLY A 567 -21.85 -21.00 -10.57
N THR A 568 -21.61 -19.76 -10.97
CA THR A 568 -20.31 -19.34 -11.55
C THR A 568 -19.53 -18.48 -10.56
N ARG A 569 -19.87 -17.21 -10.44
CA ARG A 569 -19.22 -16.31 -9.48
C ARG A 569 -19.74 -16.50 -8.06
N TYR A 570 -21.02 -16.73 -7.88
CA TYR A 570 -21.71 -16.79 -6.58
C TYR A 570 -22.28 -18.18 -6.29
N ALA A 571 -22.16 -18.60 -5.03
CA ALA A 571 -22.67 -19.89 -4.57
C ALA A 571 -24.20 -19.98 -4.74
N PRO A 572 -24.71 -21.07 -5.35
CA PRO A 572 -26.14 -21.26 -5.56
C PRO A 572 -26.98 -21.17 -4.28
N GLU A 573 -26.44 -21.69 -3.18
CA GLU A 573 -27.11 -21.76 -1.88
C GLU A 573 -27.26 -20.35 -1.25
N VAL A 574 -26.28 -19.47 -1.46
CA VAL A 574 -26.32 -18.09 -0.98
C VAL A 574 -27.29 -17.27 -1.82
N VAL A 575 -27.21 -17.41 -3.16
CA VAL A 575 -28.10 -16.69 -4.08
C VAL A 575 -29.57 -17.11 -3.87
N ALA A 576 -29.84 -18.39 -3.56
CA ALA A 576 -31.18 -18.87 -3.27
C ALA A 576 -31.85 -18.21 -2.03
N LEU A 577 -31.06 -17.59 -1.14
CA LEU A 577 -31.63 -16.81 -0.04
C LEU A 577 -32.29 -15.53 -0.53
N LEU A 578 -31.86 -15.01 -1.66
CA LEU A 578 -32.39 -13.79 -2.27
C LEU A 578 -33.76 -14.01 -2.97
N ASP A 579 -34.22 -15.27 -3.07
CA ASP A 579 -35.58 -15.60 -3.47
C ASP A 579 -36.63 -15.46 -2.32
N ASP A 580 -36.14 -15.27 -1.09
CA ASP A 580 -36.98 -15.11 0.12
C ASP A 580 -37.31 -13.62 0.32
N GLU A 581 -38.61 -13.27 0.15
CA GLU A 581 -39.05 -11.87 0.21
C GLU A 581 -38.83 -11.23 1.60
N ASP A 582 -39.00 -11.99 2.68
CA ASP A 582 -38.77 -11.48 4.04
C ASP A 582 -37.28 -11.23 4.26
N PHE A 583 -36.41 -12.13 3.82
CA PHE A 583 -34.96 -11.93 3.87
C PHE A 583 -34.51 -10.74 3.03
N CYS A 584 -35.04 -10.56 1.83
CA CYS A 584 -34.73 -9.41 0.98
C CYS A 584 -35.22 -8.08 1.59
N ARG A 585 -36.35 -8.06 2.28
CA ARG A 585 -36.81 -6.87 2.98
C ARG A 585 -35.85 -6.50 4.11
N ASP A 586 -35.48 -7.46 4.97
CA ASP A 586 -34.55 -7.25 6.07
C ASP A 586 -33.15 -6.83 5.54
N LEU A 587 -32.75 -7.38 4.40
CA LEU A 587 -31.49 -7.02 3.72
C LEU A 587 -31.50 -5.56 3.25
N LYS A 588 -32.58 -5.12 2.60
CA LYS A 588 -32.73 -3.73 2.13
C LYS A 588 -32.74 -2.74 3.31
N GLU A 589 -33.44 -3.08 4.41
CA GLU A 589 -33.45 -2.28 5.62
C GLU A 589 -32.04 -2.19 6.25
N THR A 590 -31.32 -3.30 6.31
CA THR A 590 -29.92 -3.32 6.78
C THR A 590 -29.03 -2.43 5.93
N LEU A 591 -29.14 -2.50 4.61
CA LEU A 591 -28.35 -1.67 3.69
C LEU A 591 -28.65 -0.17 3.82
N ASP A 592 -29.86 0.22 4.21
CA ASP A 592 -30.21 1.63 4.41
C ASP A 592 -29.91 2.10 5.84
N GLU A 593 -30.54 1.51 6.84
CA GLU A 593 -30.50 2.03 8.22
C GLU A 593 -29.20 1.69 8.95
N THR A 594 -28.71 0.45 8.82
CA THR A 594 -27.45 0.06 9.48
C THR A 594 -26.28 0.81 8.86
N ARG A 595 -26.26 1.03 7.53
CA ARG A 595 -25.21 1.81 6.87
C ARG A 595 -25.16 3.24 7.41
N LYS A 596 -26.28 3.92 7.55
CA LYS A 596 -26.33 5.26 8.16
C LYS A 596 -25.75 5.26 9.57
N SER A 597 -26.11 4.27 10.38
CA SER A 597 -25.59 4.12 11.74
C SER A 597 -24.08 3.91 11.77
N VAL A 598 -23.54 3.07 10.90
CA VAL A 598 -22.10 2.81 10.79
C VAL A 598 -21.35 4.09 10.35
N TYR A 599 -21.87 4.83 9.37
CA TYR A 599 -21.28 6.12 8.99
C TYR A 599 -21.26 7.10 10.16
N LEU A 600 -22.35 7.22 10.92
CA LEU A 600 -22.43 8.08 12.09
C LEU A 600 -21.42 7.66 13.16
N GLU A 601 -21.31 6.38 13.46
CA GLU A 601 -20.34 5.85 14.42
C GLU A 601 -18.90 6.19 14.01
N VAL A 602 -18.55 5.95 12.75
CA VAL A 602 -17.20 6.14 12.24
C VAL A 602 -16.77 7.61 12.17
N TYR A 603 -17.69 8.50 11.85
CA TYR A 603 -17.39 9.92 11.67
C TYR A 603 -17.69 10.80 12.90
N HIS A 604 -18.55 10.36 13.84
CA HIS A 604 -18.84 11.04 15.11
C HIS A 604 -17.95 10.63 16.29
N VAL A 605 -17.13 9.61 16.15
CA VAL A 605 -16.29 9.16 17.27
C VAL A 605 -15.42 10.31 17.77
N LYS A 606 -15.74 10.82 18.94
CA LYS A 606 -14.87 11.70 19.75
C LYS A 606 -13.61 10.91 20.08
N ARG A 607 -12.49 11.30 19.55
CA ARG A 607 -11.17 10.70 19.82
C ARG A 607 -10.27 11.68 20.53
#